data_63e091221dae8324c332e9999c3a1195
#
_entry.id   63e091221dae8324c332e9999c3a1195
#
_cell.length_a   1.000
_cell.length_b   1.000
_cell.length_c   1.000
_cell.angle_alpha   90.00
_cell.angle_beta   90.00
_cell.angle_gamma   90.00
#
_symmetry.space_group_name_H-M   'P 1'
#
loop_
_entity.id
_entity.type
_entity.pdbx_description
1 polymer ?
#
loop_
_entity_poly.entity_id
_entity_poly.type
_entity_poly.pdbx_seq_one_letter_code
_entity_poly.pdbx_strand_id
1 'polypeptide(L)'
;MMGYTHYWFILNENDVDNVLPTVINEYGKHIDDFKYHADININGNDISISSRNDEGETFTLRRFENLEVYLAKYDLPRIIIRARRLKLYTNNDDKKVETFIHENFRKTNIKFGFVKTNLGDYDTAVTTFLALLKFYAGDAIIVETDGDNDTWYDTFELLRGKYCEFTIRHTNALIYLFDYLHLRDLVNAPILSPYEGLICSKQHD
;
A
#
# COMPACT_ATOMS: atom_id res chain seq x y z
N MET A 1 -8.12 -1.18 21.56
CA MET A 1 -7.84 -2.17 20.51
C MET A 1 -6.98 -1.48 19.46
N MET A 2 -5.78 -1.94 19.19
CA MET A 2 -5.02 -1.47 18.04
C MET A 2 -5.73 -2.04 16.81
N GLY A 3 -6.25 -1.16 15.94
CA GLY A 3 -6.94 -1.58 14.73
C GLY A 3 -5.95 -2.14 13.72
N TYR A 4 -6.30 -3.22 13.07
CA TYR A 4 -5.58 -3.80 11.95
C TYR A 4 -5.92 -3.03 10.68
N THR A 5 -4.90 -2.56 9.96
CA THR A 5 -5.05 -1.60 8.87
C THR A 5 -4.21 -2.00 7.66
N HIS A 6 -4.78 -1.86 6.48
CA HIS A 6 -4.05 -1.92 5.22
C HIS A 6 -3.94 -0.53 4.63
N TYR A 7 -2.80 -0.27 3.98
CA TYR A 7 -2.46 1.00 3.35
C TYR A 7 -2.06 0.76 1.90
N TRP A 8 -2.39 1.72 1.02
CA TRP A 8 -1.90 1.70 -0.36
C TRP A 8 -1.51 3.10 -0.82
N PHE A 9 -0.43 3.14 -1.62
CA PHE A 9 0.11 4.35 -2.20
C PHE A 9 0.21 4.13 -3.71
N ILE A 10 -0.60 4.83 -4.49
CA ILE A 10 -0.54 4.79 -5.95
C ILE A 10 0.50 5.82 -6.40
N LEU A 11 1.62 5.33 -6.94
CA LEU A 11 2.73 6.16 -7.43
C LEU A 11 2.52 6.58 -8.87
N ASN A 12 1.87 5.74 -9.67
CA ASN A 12 1.50 6.02 -11.04
C ASN A 12 0.05 5.57 -11.28
N GLU A 13 -0.86 6.54 -11.31
CA GLU A 13 -2.30 6.29 -11.47
C GLU A 13 -2.62 5.70 -12.86
N ASN A 14 -1.94 6.15 -13.91
CA ASN A 14 -2.18 5.64 -15.25
C ASN A 14 -1.83 4.15 -15.38
N ASP A 15 -0.71 3.73 -14.79
CA ASP A 15 -0.29 2.33 -14.83
C ASP A 15 -1.25 1.44 -14.02
N VAL A 16 -1.73 1.92 -12.89
CA VAL A 16 -2.77 1.24 -12.10
C VAL A 16 -4.07 1.14 -12.90
N ASP A 17 -4.54 2.23 -13.50
CA ASP A 17 -5.77 2.26 -14.29
C ASP A 17 -5.72 1.31 -15.49
N ASN A 18 -4.56 1.18 -16.14
CA ASN A 18 -4.36 0.29 -17.28
C ASN A 18 -4.50 -1.19 -16.90
N VAL A 19 -4.09 -1.59 -15.70
CA VAL A 19 -4.14 -3.00 -15.26
C VAL A 19 -5.43 -3.33 -14.51
N LEU A 20 -6.16 -2.34 -14.02
CA LEU A 20 -7.31 -2.53 -13.15
C LEU A 20 -8.43 -3.41 -13.75
N PRO A 21 -8.77 -3.31 -15.06
CA PRO A 21 -9.74 -4.24 -15.66
C PRO A 21 -9.29 -5.71 -15.57
N THR A 22 -8.00 -5.97 -15.72
CA THR A 22 -7.43 -7.31 -15.57
C THR A 22 -7.51 -7.77 -14.11
N VAL A 23 -7.14 -6.91 -13.17
CA VAL A 23 -7.23 -7.19 -11.74
C VAL A 23 -8.65 -7.53 -11.33
N ILE A 24 -9.63 -6.73 -11.76
CA ILE A 24 -11.05 -6.96 -11.47
C ILE A 24 -11.53 -8.30 -12.05
N ASN A 25 -11.14 -8.62 -13.28
CA ASN A 25 -11.48 -9.90 -13.90
C ASN A 25 -10.87 -11.09 -13.14
N GLU A 26 -9.61 -10.99 -12.73
CA GLU A 26 -8.96 -12.05 -11.94
C GLU A 26 -9.58 -12.16 -10.55
N TYR A 27 -9.80 -11.04 -9.87
CA TYR A 27 -10.48 -11.00 -8.58
C TYR A 27 -11.90 -11.60 -8.64
N GLY A 28 -12.61 -11.36 -9.75
CA GLY A 28 -13.94 -11.89 -10.00
C GLY A 28 -14.03 -13.41 -9.91
N LYS A 29 -12.92 -14.12 -10.18
CA LYS A 29 -12.85 -15.59 -10.05
C LYS A 29 -12.87 -16.08 -8.61
N HIS A 30 -12.63 -15.19 -7.65
CA HIS A 30 -12.56 -15.48 -6.21
C HIS A 30 -13.76 -14.92 -5.41
N ILE A 31 -14.68 -14.20 -6.04
CA ILE A 31 -15.83 -13.58 -5.34
C ILE A 31 -16.67 -14.61 -4.59
N ASP A 32 -16.84 -15.81 -5.15
CA ASP A 32 -17.59 -16.88 -4.49
C ASP A 32 -16.93 -17.37 -3.20
N ASP A 33 -15.61 -17.24 -3.07
CA ASP A 33 -14.86 -17.59 -1.87
C ASP A 33 -15.21 -16.66 -0.70
N PHE A 34 -15.62 -15.41 -1.00
CA PHE A 34 -15.89 -14.37 -0.02
C PHE A 34 -17.38 -14.11 0.26
N LYS A 35 -18.29 -14.75 -0.46
CA LYS A 35 -19.74 -14.43 -0.48
C LYS A 35 -20.45 -14.47 0.88
N TYR A 36 -19.89 -15.16 1.86
CA TYR A 36 -20.49 -15.25 3.19
C TYR A 36 -19.99 -14.16 4.14
N HIS A 37 -18.88 -13.51 3.81
CA HIS A 37 -18.16 -12.59 4.70
C HIS A 37 -18.12 -11.16 4.17
N ALA A 38 -18.14 -10.99 2.84
CA ALA A 38 -17.99 -9.69 2.19
C ALA A 38 -19.12 -9.37 1.23
N ASP A 39 -19.53 -8.11 1.20
CA ASP A 39 -20.29 -7.52 0.12
C ASP A 39 -19.34 -6.77 -0.81
N ILE A 40 -19.25 -7.26 -2.05
CA ILE A 40 -18.34 -6.77 -3.07
C ILE A 40 -19.14 -6.06 -4.15
N ASN A 41 -18.84 -4.77 -4.36
CA ASN A 41 -19.46 -3.98 -5.41
C ASN A 41 -18.39 -3.49 -6.38
N ILE A 42 -18.55 -3.85 -7.66
CA ILE A 42 -17.67 -3.46 -8.76
C ILE A 42 -18.47 -2.58 -9.71
N ASN A 43 -17.99 -1.36 -9.94
CA ASN A 43 -18.59 -0.41 -10.85
C ASN A 43 -17.52 0.17 -11.80
N GLY A 44 -17.44 -0.41 -13.00
CA GLY A 44 -16.37 -0.08 -13.95
C GLY A 44 -14.99 -0.41 -13.37
N ASN A 45 -14.15 0.62 -13.22
CA ASN A 45 -12.80 0.51 -12.65
C ASN A 45 -12.76 0.85 -11.16
N ASP A 46 -13.89 0.87 -10.47
CA ASP A 46 -13.91 1.06 -9.03
C ASP A 46 -14.41 -0.19 -8.31
N ILE A 47 -13.91 -0.41 -7.11
CA ILE A 47 -14.28 -1.54 -6.27
C ILE A 47 -14.47 -1.07 -4.83
N SER A 48 -15.54 -1.56 -4.21
CA SER A 48 -15.73 -1.45 -2.77
C SER A 48 -15.99 -2.82 -2.16
N ILE A 49 -15.44 -3.07 -1.00
CA ILE A 49 -15.56 -4.31 -0.24
C ILE A 49 -15.91 -3.94 1.19
N SER A 50 -17.01 -4.46 1.70
CA SER A 50 -17.47 -4.22 3.07
C SER A 50 -17.78 -5.54 3.77
N SER A 51 -17.70 -5.53 5.10
CA SER A 51 -18.12 -6.65 5.92
C SER A 51 -19.63 -6.81 5.87
N ARG A 52 -20.11 -8.06 5.82
CA ARG A 52 -21.54 -8.36 6.02
C ARG A 52 -21.98 -8.26 7.48
N ASN A 53 -21.04 -8.28 8.39
CA ASN A 53 -21.28 -8.27 9.83
C ASN A 53 -21.02 -6.89 10.47
N ASP A 54 -20.92 -5.82 9.67
CA ASP A 54 -20.59 -4.46 10.10
C ASP A 54 -19.26 -4.35 10.89
N GLU A 55 -18.31 -5.25 10.60
CA GLU A 55 -16.98 -5.25 11.19
C GLU A 55 -16.01 -4.43 10.33
N GLY A 56 -15.31 -3.47 10.93
CA GLY A 56 -14.33 -2.65 10.24
C GLY A 56 -14.90 -1.59 9.29
N GLU A 57 -14.04 -1.05 8.45
CA GLU A 57 -14.37 0.01 7.49
C GLU A 57 -14.54 -0.57 6.08
N THR A 58 -15.39 0.05 5.26
CA THR A 58 -15.50 -0.31 3.85
C THR A 58 -14.21 0.07 3.10
N PHE A 59 -13.58 -0.93 2.49
CA PHE A 59 -12.53 -0.70 1.52
C PHE A 59 -13.12 -0.05 0.24
N THR A 60 -12.47 0.97 -0.26
CA THR A 60 -12.77 1.57 -1.58
C THR A 60 -11.46 2.01 -2.20
N LEU A 61 -11.09 1.43 -3.34
CA LEU A 61 -9.77 1.68 -3.96
C LEU A 61 -9.50 3.16 -4.20
N ARG A 62 -10.50 3.92 -4.65
CA ARG A 62 -10.37 5.33 -5.01
C ARG A 62 -10.75 6.30 -3.90
N ARG A 63 -10.97 5.80 -2.70
CA ARG A 63 -11.09 6.66 -1.51
C ARG A 63 -9.69 7.05 -1.05
N PHE A 64 -9.29 8.25 -1.39
CA PHE A 64 -7.98 8.78 -1.04
C PHE A 64 -8.07 9.72 0.16
N GLU A 65 -7.09 9.61 1.02
CA GLU A 65 -6.90 10.45 2.20
C GLU A 65 -5.79 11.48 1.96
N ASN A 66 -5.75 12.51 2.77
CA ASN A 66 -4.70 13.51 2.68
C ASN A 66 -3.38 12.96 3.27
N LEU A 67 -2.43 12.65 2.38
CA LEU A 67 -1.13 12.10 2.77
C LEU A 67 -0.38 13.01 3.75
N GLU A 68 -0.49 14.34 3.63
CA GLU A 68 0.18 15.27 4.54
C GLU A 68 -0.35 15.16 5.97
N VAL A 69 -1.68 15.03 6.11
CA VAL A 69 -2.31 14.86 7.44
C VAL A 69 -1.86 13.55 8.07
N TYR A 70 -1.77 12.49 7.26
CA TYR A 70 -1.29 11.20 7.71
C TYR A 70 0.19 11.26 8.16
N LEU A 71 1.06 11.85 7.34
CA LEU A 71 2.49 12.05 7.64
C LEU A 71 2.69 12.79 8.96
N ALA A 72 2.01 13.92 9.12
CA ALA A 72 2.13 14.74 10.31
C ALA A 72 1.75 13.97 11.59
N LYS A 73 0.78 13.07 11.51
CA LYS A 73 0.23 12.36 12.66
C LYS A 73 1.05 11.13 13.06
N TYR A 74 1.57 10.38 12.11
CA TYR A 74 2.04 9.02 12.39
C TYR A 74 3.55 8.82 12.20
N ASP A 75 4.20 9.47 11.25
CA ASP A 75 5.56 9.11 10.85
C ASP A 75 6.57 10.24 10.71
N LEU A 76 6.13 11.47 10.81
CA LEU A 76 7.00 12.63 10.62
C LEU A 76 8.32 12.57 11.42
N PRO A 77 8.34 12.16 12.72
CA PRO A 77 9.59 12.06 13.46
C PRO A 77 10.59 11.08 12.86
N ARG A 78 10.12 9.94 12.32
CA ARG A 78 10.99 8.93 11.69
C ARG A 78 11.55 9.43 10.38
N ILE A 79 10.74 10.11 9.57
CA ILE A 79 11.16 10.70 8.30
C ILE A 79 12.18 11.82 8.54
N ILE A 80 11.99 12.66 9.56
CA ILE A 80 12.97 13.68 9.97
C ILE A 80 14.32 13.05 10.32
N ILE A 81 14.31 11.99 11.14
CA ILE A 81 15.54 11.25 11.49
C ILE A 81 16.21 10.71 10.23
N ARG A 82 15.44 10.14 9.28
CA ARG A 82 15.97 9.60 8.03
C ARG A 82 16.56 10.71 7.17
N ALA A 83 15.86 11.83 6.97
CA ALA A 83 16.34 12.99 6.22
C ALA A 83 17.67 13.51 6.75
N ARG A 84 17.83 13.57 8.07
CA ARG A 84 19.09 13.95 8.72
C ARG A 84 20.21 12.95 8.48
N ARG A 85 19.94 11.65 8.59
CA ARG A 85 20.93 10.60 8.31
C ARG A 85 21.44 10.64 6.89
N LEU A 86 20.58 10.95 5.93
CA LEU A 86 20.92 11.08 4.51
C LEU A 86 21.60 12.43 4.19
N LYS A 87 21.77 13.31 5.19
CA LYS A 87 22.33 14.67 5.01
C LYS A 87 21.57 15.51 3.97
N LEU A 88 20.33 15.18 3.70
CA LEU A 88 19.47 15.93 2.78
C LEU A 88 19.12 17.32 3.33
N TYR A 89 19.32 17.49 4.62
CA TYR A 89 19.08 18.74 5.31
C TYR A 89 20.15 19.01 6.37
N THR A 90 20.82 20.13 6.28
CA THR A 90 21.96 20.50 7.14
C THR A 90 21.53 21.32 8.38
N ASN A 91 20.27 21.75 8.45
CA ASN A 91 19.78 22.56 9.52
C ASN A 91 19.18 21.72 10.64
N ASN A 92 19.55 21.99 11.88
CA ASN A 92 19.05 21.31 13.08
C ASN A 92 17.64 21.79 13.52
N ASP A 93 17.00 22.65 12.75
CA ASP A 93 15.66 23.16 13.01
C ASP A 93 14.60 22.18 12.48
N ASP A 94 13.98 21.41 13.37
CA ASP A 94 12.98 20.41 13.05
C ASP A 94 11.80 20.98 12.25
N LYS A 95 11.38 22.20 12.55
CA LYS A 95 10.30 22.87 11.83
C LYS A 95 10.61 23.08 10.36
N LYS A 96 11.86 23.42 10.05
CA LYS A 96 12.30 23.62 8.65
C LYS A 96 12.40 22.29 7.90
N VAL A 97 12.85 21.23 8.60
CA VAL A 97 12.88 19.87 8.05
C VAL A 97 11.46 19.38 7.78
N GLU A 98 10.54 19.60 8.71
CA GLU A 98 9.12 19.30 8.55
C GLU A 98 8.51 20.02 7.34
N THR A 99 8.73 21.33 7.21
CA THR A 99 8.25 22.11 6.08
C THR A 99 8.80 21.58 4.76
N PHE A 100 10.10 21.27 4.71
CA PHE A 100 10.74 20.68 3.54
C PHE A 100 10.11 19.33 3.14
N ILE A 101 9.84 18.45 4.11
CA ILE A 101 9.19 17.16 3.86
C ILE A 101 7.80 17.38 3.28
N HIS A 102 6.98 18.22 3.92
CA HIS A 102 5.64 18.54 3.45
C HIS A 102 5.62 19.12 2.03
N GLU A 103 6.50 20.06 1.74
CA GLU A 103 6.60 20.69 0.41
C GLU A 103 6.98 19.66 -0.69
N ASN A 104 7.82 18.68 -0.35
CA ASN A 104 8.20 17.65 -1.32
C ASN A 104 7.06 16.66 -1.54
N PHE A 105 6.36 16.23 -0.50
CA PHE A 105 5.18 15.36 -0.68
C PHE A 105 4.03 16.06 -1.41
N ARG A 106 3.83 17.37 -1.21
CA ARG A 106 2.84 18.16 -1.97
C ARG A 106 3.09 18.19 -3.47
N LYS A 107 4.34 18.10 -3.88
CA LYS A 107 4.72 18.09 -5.30
C LYS A 107 4.47 16.74 -5.97
N THR A 108 4.15 15.71 -5.18
CA THR A 108 3.88 14.38 -5.71
C THR A 108 2.40 14.21 -6.01
N ASN A 109 2.08 13.47 -7.08
CA ASN A 109 0.71 13.06 -7.38
C ASN A 109 0.36 11.72 -6.72
N ILE A 110 1.06 11.36 -5.63
CA ILE A 110 0.81 10.10 -4.93
C ILE A 110 -0.59 10.12 -4.32
N LYS A 111 -1.38 9.11 -4.66
CA LYS A 111 -2.68 8.88 -4.05
C LYS A 111 -2.51 7.91 -2.89
N PHE A 112 -3.00 8.28 -1.73
CA PHE A 112 -2.89 7.48 -0.52
C PHE A 112 -4.27 7.08 -0.02
N GLY A 113 -4.43 5.80 0.30
CA GLY A 113 -5.63 5.28 0.94
C GLY A 113 -5.30 4.29 2.04
N PHE A 114 -6.24 4.10 2.94
CA PHE A 114 -6.16 3.07 3.96
C PHE A 114 -7.56 2.53 4.32
N VAL A 115 -7.59 1.36 4.93
CA VAL A 115 -8.80 0.74 5.46
C VAL A 115 -8.48 -0.03 6.74
N LYS A 116 -9.34 0.09 7.74
CA LYS A 116 -9.27 -0.68 8.98
C LYS A 116 -10.24 -1.86 8.89
N THR A 117 -9.71 -3.03 8.62
CA THR A 117 -10.50 -4.26 8.56
C THR A 117 -10.68 -4.93 9.92
N ASN A 118 -9.83 -4.56 10.90
CA ASN A 118 -9.82 -5.11 12.26
C ASN A 118 -9.71 -6.65 12.31
N LEU A 119 -9.12 -7.29 11.28
CA LEU A 119 -9.13 -8.74 11.09
C LEU A 119 -10.55 -9.34 11.01
N GLY A 120 -11.50 -8.57 10.51
CA GLY A 120 -12.85 -9.06 10.26
C GLY A 120 -12.87 -10.15 9.17
N ASP A 121 -13.92 -10.94 9.13
CA ASP A 121 -14.08 -12.07 8.20
C ASP A 121 -13.92 -11.67 6.71
N TYR A 122 -14.14 -10.40 6.37
CA TYR A 122 -13.98 -9.89 5.01
C TYR A 122 -12.55 -9.46 4.66
N ASP A 123 -11.61 -9.51 5.62
CA ASP A 123 -10.23 -9.09 5.44
C ASP A 123 -9.53 -9.82 4.29
N THR A 124 -9.76 -11.14 4.18
CA THR A 124 -9.21 -11.95 3.09
C THR A 124 -9.67 -11.45 1.71
N ALA A 125 -10.89 -10.94 1.59
CA ALA A 125 -11.36 -10.34 0.35
C ALA A 125 -10.59 -9.06 -0.01
N VAL A 126 -10.31 -8.19 0.97
CA VAL A 126 -9.54 -6.95 0.79
C VAL A 126 -8.08 -7.27 0.45
N THR A 127 -7.44 -8.16 1.22
CA THR A 127 -6.03 -8.52 1.01
C THR A 127 -5.80 -9.24 -0.31
N THR A 128 -6.75 -10.08 -0.75
CA THR A 128 -6.70 -10.72 -2.08
C THR A 128 -6.74 -9.69 -3.20
N PHE A 129 -7.63 -8.70 -3.11
CA PHE A 129 -7.67 -7.62 -4.10
C PHE A 129 -6.36 -6.82 -4.14
N LEU A 130 -5.84 -6.43 -2.98
CA LEU A 130 -4.58 -5.67 -2.87
C LEU A 130 -3.38 -6.47 -3.38
N ALA A 131 -3.34 -7.79 -3.13
CA ALA A 131 -2.29 -8.67 -3.63
C ALA A 131 -2.33 -8.77 -5.17
N LEU A 132 -3.50 -9.00 -5.76
CA LEU A 132 -3.67 -9.00 -7.21
C LEU A 132 -3.29 -7.65 -7.83
N LEU A 133 -3.73 -6.55 -7.21
CA LEU A 133 -3.39 -5.22 -7.68
C LEU A 133 -1.86 -5.00 -7.64
N LYS A 134 -1.18 -5.40 -6.56
CA LYS A 134 0.29 -5.34 -6.48
C LYS A 134 0.97 -6.20 -7.54
N PHE A 135 0.45 -7.40 -7.81
CA PHE A 135 1.00 -8.30 -8.82
C PHE A 135 0.99 -7.66 -10.23
N TYR A 136 -0.15 -7.09 -10.62
CA TYR A 136 -0.32 -6.53 -11.97
C TYR A 136 0.26 -5.13 -12.12
N ALA A 137 0.15 -4.28 -11.11
CA ALA A 137 0.63 -2.90 -11.15
C ALA A 137 2.13 -2.76 -10.79
N GLY A 138 2.75 -3.79 -10.21
CA GLY A 138 4.17 -3.78 -9.87
C GLY A 138 4.57 -2.57 -9.03
N ASP A 139 5.54 -1.81 -9.51
CA ASP A 139 6.07 -0.64 -8.81
C ASP A 139 5.18 0.61 -8.90
N ALA A 140 4.08 0.55 -9.66
CA ALA A 140 3.11 1.65 -9.70
C ALA A 140 2.29 1.79 -8.41
N ILE A 141 2.31 0.76 -7.54
CA ILE A 141 1.63 0.76 -6.25
C ILE A 141 2.51 0.18 -5.15
N ILE A 142 2.39 0.77 -3.97
CA ILE A 142 2.90 0.23 -2.71
C ILE A 142 1.71 -0.24 -1.90
N VAL A 143 1.78 -1.44 -1.35
CA VAL A 143 0.81 -1.98 -0.39
C VAL A 143 1.52 -2.28 0.91
N GLU A 144 1.02 -1.73 2.00
CA GLU A 144 1.54 -1.91 3.36
C GLU A 144 0.43 -2.35 4.30
N THR A 145 0.79 -2.99 5.41
CA THR A 145 -0.16 -3.50 6.39
C THR A 145 0.45 -3.48 7.79
N ASP A 146 -0.41 -3.38 8.80
CA ASP A 146 -0.04 -3.60 10.20
C ASP A 146 0.14 -5.11 10.51
N GLY A 147 -0.24 -5.99 9.58
CA GLY A 147 -0.13 -7.44 9.70
C GLY A 147 1.19 -8.02 9.19
N ASP A 148 1.31 -9.31 9.29
CA ASP A 148 2.44 -10.11 8.86
C ASP A 148 2.03 -11.24 7.89
N ASN A 149 2.94 -12.16 7.60
CA ASN A 149 2.64 -13.28 6.71
C ASN A 149 1.55 -14.22 7.25
N ASP A 150 1.44 -14.35 8.57
CA ASP A 150 0.44 -15.22 9.19
C ASP A 150 -0.96 -14.61 9.03
N THR A 151 -1.10 -13.29 9.14
CA THR A 151 -2.36 -12.58 8.94
C THR A 151 -2.81 -12.55 7.47
N TRP A 152 -1.88 -12.72 6.51
CA TRP A 152 -2.19 -12.81 5.09
C TRP A 152 -2.18 -14.26 4.55
N TYR A 153 -2.08 -15.24 5.44
CA TYR A 153 -1.93 -16.65 5.06
C TYR A 153 -3.02 -17.14 4.10
N ASP A 154 -4.29 -16.87 4.40
CA ASP A 154 -5.41 -17.31 3.57
C ASP A 154 -5.36 -16.71 2.17
N THR A 155 -4.98 -15.43 2.06
CA THR A 155 -4.75 -14.77 0.77
C THR A 155 -3.62 -15.42 -0.02
N PHE A 156 -2.50 -15.72 0.64
CA PHE A 156 -1.35 -16.33 -0.02
C PHE A 156 -1.66 -17.78 -0.47
N GLU A 157 -2.38 -18.54 0.34
CA GLU A 157 -2.84 -19.88 -0.06
C GLU A 157 -3.81 -19.83 -1.24
N LEU A 158 -4.77 -18.89 -1.23
CA LEU A 158 -5.74 -18.72 -2.32
C LEU A 158 -5.05 -18.40 -3.65
N LEU A 159 -3.98 -17.61 -3.61
CA LEU A 159 -3.24 -17.16 -4.80
C LEU A 159 -2.04 -18.04 -5.14
N ARG A 160 -1.69 -19.02 -4.30
CA ARG A 160 -0.52 -19.89 -4.46
C ARG A 160 -0.50 -20.60 -5.82
N GLY A 161 0.65 -20.61 -6.46
CA GLY A 161 0.90 -21.32 -7.71
C GLY A 161 0.25 -20.71 -8.95
N LYS A 162 -0.51 -19.61 -8.82
CA LYS A 162 -1.14 -18.94 -9.95
C LYS A 162 -0.43 -17.66 -10.38
N TYR A 163 0.21 -16.98 -9.42
CA TYR A 163 0.79 -15.66 -9.64
C TYR A 163 2.28 -15.66 -9.29
N CYS A 164 2.63 -14.99 -8.20
CA CYS A 164 3.98 -14.94 -7.65
C CYS A 164 3.99 -15.46 -6.23
N GLU A 165 5.16 -15.61 -5.66
CA GLU A 165 5.29 -15.82 -4.24
C GLU A 165 5.15 -14.47 -3.54
N PHE A 166 4.11 -14.32 -2.74
CA PHE A 166 3.87 -13.13 -1.94
C PHE A 166 4.53 -13.25 -0.58
N THR A 167 5.07 -12.16 -0.10
CA THR A 167 5.60 -12.06 1.26
C THR A 167 5.44 -10.63 1.78
N ILE A 168 5.21 -10.49 3.08
CA ILE A 168 5.17 -9.21 3.76
C ILE A 168 6.49 -9.01 4.49
N ARG A 169 7.12 -7.87 4.26
CA ARG A 169 8.29 -7.42 4.99
C ARG A 169 8.01 -6.07 5.62
N HIS A 170 8.23 -5.98 6.91
CA HIS A 170 7.96 -4.75 7.65
C HIS A 170 9.00 -3.67 7.39
N THR A 171 8.61 -2.68 6.62
CA THR A 171 9.27 -1.37 6.62
C THR A 171 8.24 -0.27 6.60
N ASN A 172 8.69 0.90 6.96
CA ASN A 172 7.87 2.09 6.91
C ASN A 172 7.78 2.58 5.45
N ALA A 173 6.62 2.38 4.80
CA ALA A 173 6.37 2.79 3.41
C ALA A 173 6.66 4.28 3.20
N LEU A 174 6.46 5.11 4.20
CA LEU A 174 6.74 6.54 4.10
C LEU A 174 8.24 6.85 4.08
N ILE A 175 9.07 6.06 4.78
CA ILE A 175 10.53 6.16 4.67
C ILE A 175 10.97 5.76 3.26
N TYR A 176 10.39 4.68 2.72
CA TYR A 176 10.66 4.27 1.35
C TYR A 176 10.23 5.33 0.34
N LEU A 177 9.02 5.87 0.48
CA LEU A 177 8.54 6.96 -0.38
C LEU A 177 9.46 8.17 -0.31
N PHE A 178 9.90 8.54 0.88
CA PHE A 178 10.84 9.62 1.06
C PHE A 178 12.18 9.33 0.36
N ASP A 179 12.72 8.13 0.53
CA ASP A 179 13.95 7.70 -0.14
C ASP A 179 13.76 7.65 -1.67
N TYR A 180 12.64 7.10 -2.15
CA TYR A 180 12.30 7.04 -3.57
C TYR A 180 12.22 8.42 -4.22
N LEU A 181 11.57 9.37 -3.57
CA LEU A 181 11.37 10.72 -4.10
C LEU A 181 12.67 11.53 -4.11
N HIS A 182 13.56 11.32 -3.14
CA HIS A 182 14.79 12.10 -3.01
C HIS A 182 16.03 11.45 -3.62
N LEU A 183 16.13 10.14 -3.57
CA LEU A 183 17.31 9.45 -4.10
C LEU A 183 17.22 9.26 -5.61
N ARG A 184 16.03 9.17 -6.18
CA ARG A 184 15.85 9.08 -7.63
C ARG A 184 16.31 10.34 -8.35
N ASP A 185 16.11 11.52 -7.75
CA ASP A 185 16.48 12.82 -8.35
C ASP A 185 17.92 13.26 -8.05
N LEU A 186 18.54 12.73 -6.99
CA LEU A 186 19.86 13.16 -6.53
C LEU A 186 21.00 12.24 -6.91
N VAL A 187 20.74 10.99 -7.25
CA VAL A 187 21.79 10.03 -7.50
C VAL A 187 21.37 9.02 -8.55
N ASN A 188 22.19 8.84 -9.59
CA ASN A 188 22.24 7.60 -10.37
C ASN A 188 22.72 6.41 -9.51
N ALA A 189 22.35 6.37 -8.23
CA ALA A 189 22.75 5.35 -7.28
C ALA A 189 21.70 4.24 -7.25
N PRO A 190 22.10 2.99 -7.14
CA PRO A 190 21.17 1.89 -6.93
C PRO A 190 20.39 2.17 -5.64
N ILE A 191 19.07 2.03 -5.71
CA ILE A 191 18.16 2.15 -4.55
C ILE A 191 18.69 1.23 -3.46
N LEU A 192 19.15 1.83 -2.38
CA LEU A 192 19.84 1.14 -1.27
C LEU A 192 18.84 0.41 -0.38
N SER A 193 18.27 -0.63 -0.81
CA SER A 193 17.46 -1.62 -0.12
C SER A 193 16.19 -1.93 -0.90
N PRO A 194 15.87 -3.18 -1.10
CA PRO A 194 14.60 -3.55 -1.67
C PRO A 194 13.49 -3.03 -0.76
N TYR A 195 12.48 -2.43 -1.36
CA TYR A 195 11.24 -2.09 -0.73
C TYR A 195 10.70 -3.30 0.04
N GLU A 196 10.30 -3.07 1.26
CA GLU A 196 9.67 -4.02 2.15
C GLU A 196 8.20 -3.58 2.30
N GLY A 197 7.28 -4.44 2.22
CA GLY A 197 5.83 -4.31 2.18
C GLY A 197 5.32 -5.60 1.58
N LEU A 198 4.23 -5.55 0.87
CA LEU A 198 3.81 -6.68 0.06
C LEU A 198 4.72 -6.81 -1.16
N ILE A 199 5.54 -7.84 -1.17
CA ILE A 199 6.46 -8.16 -2.26
C ILE A 199 5.87 -9.32 -3.06
N CYS A 200 6.01 -9.21 -4.38
CA CYS A 200 5.72 -10.28 -5.31
C CYS A 200 7.04 -10.71 -5.96
N SER A 201 7.56 -11.86 -5.57
CA SER A 201 8.71 -12.48 -6.22
C SER A 201 8.23 -13.25 -7.43
N LYS A 202 8.62 -12.83 -8.64
CA LYS A 202 8.37 -13.66 -9.84
C LYS A 202 9.12 -14.98 -9.67
N GLN A 203 8.41 -16.11 -9.82
CA GLN A 203 9.07 -17.39 -9.97
C GLN A 203 9.94 -17.28 -11.22
N HIS A 204 11.24 -17.48 -11.09
CA HIS A 204 12.11 -17.68 -12.22
C HIS A 204 11.79 -19.06 -12.80
N ASP A 205 11.14 -19.08 -13.98
CA ASP A 205 11.03 -20.26 -14.83
C ASP A 205 12.41 -20.75 -15.27
#